data_30989e7145daff4a708b238464abdb1d
#
_entry.id   30989e7145daff4a708b238464abdb1d
#
_cell.length_a   1.000
_cell.length_b   1.000
_cell.length_c   1.000
_cell.angle_alpha   90.00
_cell.angle_beta   90.00
_cell.angle_gamma   90.00
#
_symmetry.space_group_name_H-M   'P 1'
#
loop_
_entity.id
_entity.type
_entity.pdbx_description
1 polymer ?
#
loop_
_entity_poly.entity_id
_entity_poly.type
_entity_poly.pdbx_seq_one_letter_code
_entity_poly.pdbx_strand_id
1 'polypeptide(L)'
;MMACARIPLRLIGEQWQRPAMWRWLVIGGFGFIGTILRYAVQGGAQRALGSSFPYGTLAVNVLGSFIVAFVATLTLERVAVSPTLRSGILIGFCGGFTTFSALSYETFEMVRTGDPARGALNLALHIVLGLAAVWAGYGLAVKL
;
A
#
# COMPACT_ATOMS: atom_id res chain seq x y z
N MET A 1 0.63 25.61 -16.75
CA MET A 1 2.00 25.40 -16.26
C MET A 1 1.86 24.88 -14.85
N MET A 2 1.79 23.55 -14.68
CA MET A 2 1.64 22.91 -13.36
C MET A 2 2.98 23.02 -12.62
N ALA A 3 3.01 23.78 -11.54
CA ALA A 3 4.14 23.78 -10.62
C ALA A 3 4.20 22.38 -9.98
N CYS A 4 5.17 21.59 -10.41
CA CYS A 4 5.49 20.31 -9.78
C CYS A 4 5.99 20.61 -8.36
N ALA A 5 5.14 20.51 -7.37
CA ALA A 5 5.52 20.61 -5.97
C ALA A 5 6.52 19.50 -5.69
N ARG A 6 7.81 19.84 -5.65
CA ARG A 6 8.87 18.90 -5.26
C ARG A 6 8.62 18.51 -3.81
N ILE A 7 8.21 17.28 -3.59
CA ILE A 7 8.17 16.73 -2.23
C ILE A 7 9.61 16.77 -1.69
N PRO A 8 9.89 17.60 -0.68
CA PRO A 8 11.25 17.70 -0.18
C PRO A 8 11.62 16.38 0.48
N LEU A 9 12.70 15.75 0.00
CA LEU A 9 13.27 14.51 0.55
C LEU A 9 13.59 14.63 2.06
N ARG A 10 13.69 15.83 2.61
CA ARG A 10 13.80 16.11 4.04
C ARG A 10 12.68 15.49 4.90
N LEU A 11 11.46 15.37 4.35
CA LEU A 11 10.33 14.80 5.10
C LEU A 11 10.47 13.29 5.37
N ILE A 12 11.32 12.60 4.63
CA ILE A 12 11.60 11.17 4.85
C ILE A 12 12.58 10.98 6.02
N GLY A 13 13.52 11.91 6.22
CA GLY A 13 14.54 11.81 7.29
C GLY A 13 14.04 12.19 8.68
N GLU A 14 13.12 13.14 8.79
CA GLU A 14 12.62 13.62 10.09
C GLU A 14 11.74 12.60 10.83
N GLN A 15 11.22 11.60 10.13
CA GLN A 15 10.40 10.54 10.73
C GLN A 15 11.20 9.62 11.68
N TRP A 16 12.53 9.60 11.56
CA TRP A 16 13.42 8.70 12.32
C TRP A 16 14.03 9.33 13.58
N GLN A 17 13.73 10.60 13.85
CA GLN A 17 14.16 11.22 15.13
C GLN A 17 13.36 10.55 16.26
N ARG A 18 14.10 10.02 17.26
CA ARG A 18 13.64 9.22 18.43
C ARG A 18 12.14 9.36 18.72
N PRO A 19 11.30 8.47 18.20
CA PRO A 19 9.87 8.58 18.42
C PRO A 19 9.53 8.31 19.87
N ALA A 20 8.65 9.10 20.46
CA ALA A 20 8.09 8.79 21.75
C ALA A 20 7.45 7.39 21.73
N MET A 21 7.57 6.63 22.83
CA MET A 21 7.14 5.21 22.90
C MET A 21 5.69 4.98 22.40
N TRP A 22 4.81 5.95 22.64
CA TRP A 22 3.42 5.89 22.17
C TRP A 22 3.26 5.86 20.64
N ARG A 23 4.22 6.41 19.85
CA ARG A 23 4.19 6.31 18.36
C ARG A 23 4.31 4.88 17.89
N TRP A 24 5.12 4.07 18.56
CA TRP A 24 5.24 2.65 18.25
C TRP A 24 3.92 1.92 18.50
N LEU A 25 3.21 2.26 19.57
CA LEU A 25 1.90 1.69 19.86
C LEU A 25 0.86 2.07 18.81
N VAL A 26 0.86 3.33 18.36
CA VAL A 26 -0.03 3.78 17.29
C VAL A 26 0.28 3.05 15.98
N ILE A 27 1.54 3.02 15.54
CA ILE A 27 1.94 2.31 14.32
C ILE A 27 1.60 0.83 14.41
N GLY A 28 1.89 0.18 15.55
CA GLY A 28 1.58 -1.23 15.78
C GLY A 28 0.08 -1.52 15.77
N GLY A 29 -0.74 -0.69 16.40
CA GLY A 29 -2.20 -0.82 16.40
C GLY A 29 -2.80 -0.68 15.01
N PHE A 30 -2.36 0.33 14.24
CA PHE A 30 -2.77 0.49 12.85
C PHE A 30 -2.26 -0.67 11.98
N GLY A 31 -1.06 -1.18 12.22
CA GLY A 31 -0.50 -2.34 11.53
C GLY A 31 -1.30 -3.62 11.80
N PHE A 32 -1.73 -3.82 13.04
CA PHE A 32 -2.62 -4.93 13.40
C PHE A 32 -3.92 -4.87 12.59
N ILE A 33 -4.58 -3.72 12.55
CA ILE A 33 -5.81 -3.53 11.77
C ILE A 33 -5.55 -3.79 10.28
N GLY A 34 -4.48 -3.24 9.72
CA GLY A 34 -4.10 -3.45 8.33
C GLY A 34 -3.89 -4.93 7.99
N THR A 35 -3.20 -5.67 8.86
CA THR A 35 -2.95 -7.10 8.67
C THR A 35 -4.22 -7.94 8.72
N ILE A 36 -5.14 -7.64 9.67
CA ILE A 36 -6.43 -8.36 9.75
C ILE A 36 -7.28 -8.08 8.52
N LEU A 37 -7.36 -6.82 8.07
CA LEU A 37 -8.10 -6.47 6.87
C LEU A 37 -7.48 -7.10 5.61
N ARG A 38 -6.15 -7.15 5.51
CA ARG A 38 -5.47 -7.90 4.45
C ARG A 38 -5.93 -9.35 4.41
N TYR A 39 -5.87 -10.04 5.54
CA TYR A 39 -6.29 -11.44 5.63
C TYR A 39 -7.75 -11.62 5.18
N ALA A 40 -8.64 -10.74 5.63
CA ALA A 40 -10.05 -10.79 5.26
C ALA A 40 -10.29 -10.56 3.75
N VAL A 41 -9.62 -9.54 3.17
CA VAL A 41 -9.75 -9.21 1.74
C VAL A 41 -9.14 -10.33 0.88
N GLN A 42 -7.96 -10.82 1.21
CA GLN A 42 -7.33 -11.94 0.49
C GLN A 42 -8.21 -13.18 0.51
N GLY A 43 -8.70 -13.58 1.69
CA GLY A 43 -9.59 -14.73 1.81
C GLY A 43 -10.94 -14.52 1.12
N GLY A 44 -11.49 -13.32 1.15
CA GLY A 44 -12.72 -12.97 0.42
C GLY A 44 -12.56 -13.04 -1.09
N ALA A 45 -11.48 -12.44 -1.61
CA ALA A 45 -11.18 -12.48 -3.04
C ALA A 45 -10.94 -13.91 -3.55
N GLN A 46 -10.23 -14.73 -2.75
CA GLN A 46 -9.95 -16.10 -3.11
C GLN A 46 -11.20 -16.97 -3.15
N ARG A 47 -12.14 -16.74 -2.22
CA ARG A 47 -13.44 -17.42 -2.22
C ARG A 47 -14.32 -17.01 -3.41
N ALA A 48 -14.29 -15.72 -3.77
CA ALA A 48 -15.12 -15.17 -4.84
C ALA A 48 -14.59 -15.48 -6.26
N LEU A 49 -13.26 -15.43 -6.45
CA LEU A 49 -12.62 -15.48 -7.77
C LEU A 49 -11.83 -16.79 -8.01
N GLY A 50 -11.76 -17.66 -7.01
CA GLY A 50 -10.99 -18.90 -7.07
C GLY A 50 -9.51 -18.70 -6.77
N SER A 51 -8.76 -19.83 -6.79
CA SER A 51 -7.33 -19.87 -6.42
C SER A 51 -6.39 -19.97 -7.62
N SER A 52 -6.91 -19.85 -8.85
CA SER A 52 -6.11 -19.98 -10.08
C SER A 52 -5.10 -18.84 -10.26
N PHE A 53 -5.37 -17.68 -9.65
CA PHE A 53 -4.52 -16.49 -9.68
C PHE A 53 -4.58 -15.78 -8.32
N PRO A 54 -3.52 -15.06 -7.86
CA PRO A 54 -3.48 -14.40 -6.55
C PRO A 54 -4.26 -13.07 -6.53
N TYR A 55 -5.54 -13.13 -6.84
CA TYR A 55 -6.42 -11.95 -6.88
C TYR A 55 -6.46 -11.19 -5.55
N GLY A 56 -6.32 -11.91 -4.43
CA GLY A 56 -6.32 -11.32 -3.10
C GLY A 56 -5.11 -10.43 -2.86
N THR A 57 -3.92 -10.91 -3.23
CA THR A 57 -2.67 -10.15 -3.12
C THR A 57 -2.69 -8.94 -4.06
N LEU A 58 -3.18 -9.12 -5.27
CA LEU A 58 -3.35 -8.02 -6.22
C LEU A 58 -4.31 -6.95 -5.67
N ALA A 59 -5.47 -7.35 -5.16
CA ALA A 59 -6.46 -6.43 -4.60
C ALA A 59 -5.91 -5.60 -3.45
N VAL A 60 -5.28 -6.23 -2.45
CA VAL A 60 -4.75 -5.47 -1.29
C VAL A 60 -3.61 -4.54 -1.67
N ASN A 61 -2.76 -4.93 -2.63
CA ASN A 61 -1.66 -4.09 -3.08
C ASN A 61 -2.16 -2.90 -3.92
N VAL A 62 -3.14 -3.09 -4.78
CA VAL A 62 -3.76 -2.02 -5.58
C VAL A 62 -4.53 -1.05 -4.68
N LEU A 63 -5.39 -1.56 -3.79
CA LEU A 63 -6.13 -0.73 -2.84
C LEU A 63 -5.20 0.02 -1.88
N GLY A 64 -4.17 -0.66 -1.36
CA GLY A 64 -3.19 -0.03 -0.51
C GLY A 64 -2.38 1.06 -1.21
N SER A 65 -2.03 0.87 -2.49
CA SER A 65 -1.36 1.87 -3.32
C SER A 65 -2.21 3.13 -3.51
N PHE A 66 -3.51 2.96 -3.74
CA PHE A 66 -4.47 4.07 -3.79
C PHE A 66 -4.52 4.81 -2.44
N ILE A 67 -4.71 4.08 -1.34
CA ILE A 67 -4.83 4.66 0.01
C ILE A 67 -3.57 5.43 0.40
N VAL A 68 -2.37 4.86 0.12
CA VAL A 68 -1.09 5.54 0.41
C VAL A 68 -1.02 6.87 -0.32
N ALA A 69 -1.28 6.90 -1.62
CA ALA A 69 -1.19 8.11 -2.41
C ALA A 69 -2.23 9.15 -1.99
N PHE A 70 -3.48 8.72 -1.78
CA PHE A 70 -4.56 9.58 -1.33
C PHE A 70 -4.27 10.21 0.03
N VAL A 71 -3.95 9.40 1.05
CA VAL A 71 -3.71 9.87 2.41
C VAL A 71 -2.42 10.70 2.48
N ALA A 72 -1.36 10.29 1.81
CA ALA A 72 -0.11 11.04 1.80
C ALA A 72 -0.32 12.45 1.21
N THR A 73 -0.99 12.55 0.06
CA THR A 73 -1.26 13.85 -0.59
C THR A 73 -2.19 14.70 0.28
N LEU A 74 -3.29 14.13 0.75
CA LEU A 74 -4.26 14.86 1.56
C LEU A 74 -3.64 15.43 2.86
N THR A 75 -2.81 14.63 3.54
CA THR A 75 -2.18 15.04 4.81
C THR A 75 -0.95 15.90 4.66
N LEU A 76 -0.39 15.99 3.46
CA LEU A 76 0.74 16.88 3.16
C LEU A 76 0.28 18.26 2.69
N GLU A 77 -0.78 18.30 1.89
CA GLU A 77 -1.14 19.50 1.14
C GLU A 77 -2.42 20.17 1.65
N ARG A 78 -3.30 19.44 2.34
CA ARG A 78 -4.66 19.91 2.61
C ARG A 78 -5.08 19.87 4.08
N VAL A 79 -4.75 18.83 4.80
CA VAL A 79 -5.24 18.62 6.17
C VAL A 79 -4.09 18.49 7.15
N ALA A 80 -4.09 19.35 8.17
CA ALA A 80 -3.12 19.27 9.25
C ALA A 80 -3.40 18.05 10.14
N VAL A 81 -2.63 16.99 9.96
CA VAL A 81 -2.72 15.75 10.75
C VAL A 81 -1.45 15.59 11.58
N SER A 82 -1.57 15.12 12.83
CA SER A 82 -0.39 14.89 13.66
C SER A 82 0.58 13.90 12.97
N PRO A 83 1.91 14.13 13.06
CA PRO A 83 2.91 13.26 12.44
C PRO A 83 2.75 11.79 12.86
N THR A 84 2.28 11.55 14.09
CA THR A 84 2.06 10.21 14.61
C THR A 84 0.87 9.50 13.98
N LEU A 85 -0.27 10.18 13.84
CA LEU A 85 -1.44 9.60 13.16
C LEU A 85 -1.12 9.31 11.70
N ARG A 86 -0.42 10.22 11.03
CA ARG A 86 0.03 10.01 9.66
C ARG A 86 0.95 8.77 9.55
N SER A 87 1.91 8.61 10.47
CA SER A 87 2.76 7.41 10.52
C SER A 87 1.94 6.15 10.81
N GLY A 88 0.94 6.22 11.69
CA GLY A 88 0.02 5.13 11.97
C GLY A 88 -0.68 4.65 10.70
N ILE A 89 -1.22 5.58 9.90
CA ILE A 89 -1.93 5.24 8.66
C ILE A 89 -0.95 4.75 7.59
N LEU A 90 0.08 5.51 7.26
CA LEU A 90 0.94 5.19 6.11
C LEU A 90 1.89 4.03 6.39
N ILE A 91 2.55 3.99 7.54
CA ILE A 91 3.50 2.95 7.89
C ILE A 91 2.79 1.75 8.53
N GLY A 92 1.93 2.00 9.52
CA GLY A 92 1.20 0.95 10.23
C GLY A 92 0.15 0.29 9.34
N PHE A 93 -0.93 0.99 9.06
CA PHE A 93 -2.06 0.42 8.33
C PHE A 93 -1.68 -0.03 6.92
N CYS A 94 -1.17 0.86 6.08
CA CYS A 94 -0.84 0.50 4.70
C CYS A 94 0.29 -0.53 4.63
N GLY A 95 1.32 -0.43 5.48
CA GLY A 95 2.38 -1.43 5.57
C GLY A 95 1.89 -2.80 6.04
N GLY A 96 0.93 -2.85 6.97
CA GLY A 96 0.26 -4.09 7.38
C GLY A 96 -0.72 -4.63 6.32
N PHE A 97 -1.39 -3.75 5.57
CA PHE A 97 -2.40 -4.12 4.58
C PHE A 97 -1.81 -4.63 3.26
N THR A 98 -0.70 -4.05 2.79
CA THR A 98 -0.02 -4.47 1.55
C THR A 98 1.04 -5.52 1.79
N THR A 99 1.48 -6.22 0.73
CA THR A 99 2.52 -7.24 0.84
C THR A 99 3.31 -7.45 -0.44
N PHE A 100 4.57 -7.07 -0.43
CA PHE A 100 5.50 -7.38 -1.49
C PHE A 100 6.02 -8.83 -1.40
N SER A 101 6.19 -9.36 -0.19
CA SER A 101 6.69 -10.71 0.03
C SER A 101 5.75 -11.78 -0.52
N ALA A 102 4.42 -11.60 -0.37
CA ALA A 102 3.45 -12.51 -0.96
C ALA A 102 3.50 -12.44 -2.50
N LEU A 103 3.52 -11.23 -3.10
CA LEU A 103 3.70 -11.05 -4.53
C LEU A 103 4.94 -11.81 -5.05
N SER A 104 6.08 -11.64 -4.37
CA SER A 104 7.33 -12.27 -4.77
C SER A 104 7.26 -13.79 -4.69
N TYR A 105 6.72 -14.31 -3.58
CA TYR A 105 6.59 -15.75 -3.37
C TYR A 105 5.59 -16.39 -4.36
N GLU A 106 4.44 -15.80 -4.55
CA GLU A 106 3.42 -16.28 -5.50
C GLU A 106 3.96 -16.30 -6.94
N THR A 107 4.68 -15.24 -7.33
CA THR A 107 5.35 -15.17 -8.64
C THR A 107 6.41 -16.27 -8.80
N PHE A 108 7.25 -16.47 -7.78
CA PHE A 108 8.24 -17.53 -7.76
C PHE A 108 7.58 -18.93 -7.90
N GLU A 109 6.51 -19.19 -7.16
CA GLU A 109 5.79 -20.47 -7.25
C GLU A 109 5.21 -20.71 -8.66
N MET A 110 4.67 -19.70 -9.32
CA MET A 110 4.19 -19.83 -10.70
C MET A 110 5.31 -20.23 -11.66
N VAL A 111 6.47 -19.57 -11.56
CA VAL A 111 7.64 -19.90 -12.40
C VAL A 111 8.15 -21.31 -12.07
N ARG A 112 8.28 -21.64 -10.80
CA ARG A 112 8.75 -22.95 -10.32
C ARG A 112 7.85 -24.12 -10.76
N THR A 113 6.55 -23.88 -10.82
CA THR A 113 5.56 -24.90 -11.27
C THR A 113 5.38 -24.96 -12.77
N GLY A 114 6.18 -24.22 -13.56
CA GLY A 114 6.21 -24.30 -15.01
C GLY A 114 5.31 -23.31 -15.74
N ASP A 115 4.79 -22.29 -15.06
CA ASP A 115 3.98 -21.22 -15.66
C ASP A 115 4.64 -19.83 -15.54
N PRO A 116 5.77 -19.59 -16.23
CA PRO A 116 6.47 -18.31 -16.17
C PRO A 116 5.65 -17.18 -16.79
N ALA A 117 4.75 -17.47 -17.74
CA ALA A 117 3.89 -16.47 -18.34
C ALA A 117 2.91 -15.88 -17.32
N ARG A 118 2.31 -16.73 -16.47
CA ARG A 118 1.44 -16.28 -15.39
C ARG A 118 2.22 -15.52 -14.31
N GLY A 119 3.46 -15.94 -14.01
CA GLY A 119 4.36 -15.19 -13.11
C GLY A 119 4.66 -13.79 -13.64
N ALA A 120 4.99 -13.67 -14.93
CA ALA A 120 5.22 -12.38 -15.58
C ALA A 120 3.95 -11.50 -15.58
N LEU A 121 2.79 -12.09 -15.84
CA LEU A 121 1.50 -11.41 -15.77
C LEU A 121 1.20 -10.89 -14.35
N ASN A 122 1.49 -11.67 -13.32
CA ASN A 122 1.31 -11.26 -11.93
C ASN A 122 2.15 -10.01 -11.60
N LEU A 123 3.42 -9.99 -11.98
CA LEU A 123 4.27 -8.81 -11.81
C LEU A 123 3.76 -7.60 -12.61
N ALA A 124 3.41 -7.81 -13.89
CA ALA A 124 2.93 -6.74 -14.75
C ALA A 124 1.65 -6.10 -14.21
N LEU A 125 0.67 -6.90 -13.77
CA LEU A 125 -0.57 -6.39 -13.19
C LEU A 125 -0.32 -5.61 -11.89
N HIS A 126 0.55 -6.08 -11.02
CA HIS A 126 0.88 -5.34 -9.79
C HIS A 126 1.54 -3.99 -10.09
N ILE A 127 2.45 -3.93 -11.07
CA ILE A 127 3.10 -2.68 -11.46
C ILE A 127 2.09 -1.72 -12.12
N VAL A 128 1.38 -2.18 -13.14
CA VAL A 128 0.49 -1.31 -13.92
C VAL A 128 -0.69 -0.82 -13.08
N LEU A 129 -1.40 -1.74 -12.41
CA LEU A 129 -2.57 -1.37 -11.62
C LEU A 129 -2.18 -0.64 -10.33
N GLY A 130 -1.04 -1.00 -9.73
CA GLY A 130 -0.51 -0.29 -8.56
C GLY A 130 -0.17 1.16 -8.87
N LEU A 131 0.55 1.43 -9.98
CA LEU A 131 0.85 2.79 -10.41
C LEU A 131 -0.42 3.56 -10.82
N ALA A 132 -1.34 2.92 -11.52
CA ALA A 132 -2.63 3.53 -11.87
C ALA A 132 -3.42 3.92 -10.60
N ALA A 133 -3.41 3.06 -9.58
CA ALA A 133 -4.05 3.32 -8.29
C ALA A 133 -3.40 4.50 -7.54
N VAL A 134 -2.07 4.62 -7.59
CA VAL A 134 -1.33 5.78 -7.04
C VAL A 134 -1.78 7.06 -7.73
N TRP A 135 -1.83 7.08 -9.07
CA TRP A 135 -2.28 8.25 -9.83
C TRP A 135 -3.73 8.61 -9.52
N ALA A 136 -4.60 7.62 -9.39
CA ALA A 136 -6.01 7.83 -9.03
C ALA A 136 -6.15 8.41 -7.60
N GLY A 137 -5.42 7.87 -6.63
CA GLY A 137 -5.43 8.36 -5.25
C GLY A 137 -4.91 9.79 -5.14
N TYR A 138 -3.79 10.09 -5.80
CA TYR A 138 -3.25 11.44 -5.92
C TYR A 138 -4.26 12.39 -6.56
N GLY A 139 -4.78 12.02 -7.74
CA GLY A 139 -5.70 12.87 -8.50
C GLY A 139 -7.01 13.15 -7.76
N LEU A 140 -7.49 12.22 -6.93
CA LEU A 140 -8.64 12.46 -6.06
C LEU A 140 -8.30 13.42 -4.91
N ALA A 141 -7.16 13.22 -4.24
CA ALA A 141 -6.75 14.04 -3.11
C ALA A 141 -6.52 15.52 -3.48
N VAL A 142 -6.00 15.80 -4.69
CA VAL A 142 -5.77 17.18 -5.16
C VAL A 142 -7.07 17.92 -5.49
N LYS A 143 -8.18 17.21 -5.71
CA LYS A 143 -9.48 17.82 -6.03
C LYS A 143 -10.29 18.19 -4.78
N LEU A 144 -9.93 17.67 -3.62
CA LEU A 144 -10.54 17.95 -2.32
C LEU A 144 -9.87 19.12 -1.61
#